data_90f9afc4b23a10d5a7bbc8fe7d50a70c
#
_entry.id   90f9afc4b23a10d5a7bbc8fe7d50a70c
#
_cell.length_a   1.000
_cell.length_b   1.000
_cell.length_c   1.000
_cell.angle_alpha   90.00
_cell.angle_beta   90.00
_cell.angle_gamma   90.00
#
_symmetry.space_group_name_H-M   'P 1'
#
loop_
_entity.id
_entity.type
_entity.pdbx_description
1 polymer ?
#
loop_
_entity_poly.entity_id
_entity_poly.type
_entity_poly.pdbx_seq_one_letter_code
_entity_poly.pdbx_strand_id
1 'polypeptide(L)'
;MKYLQRLGKSLMLPVACLPVAAILMGIGYWIDPTGWGGNNIVAAFLLKAGGAIIDNMAILFAIGVAVGMSDDGDGAAALAGLVSWLVVTTLLSKGSVAMFMGVEADAVPAAFGKTQTQFIGIICGLIGAVCYNKFKTTKLPDALSFFSGKRSVAIVTAGFSLIAAIILFFIWPVVYGVLVSFGEAILSTGAIGSGIYGFFNRLLIPFGLHHALNSVFWFDVAGINDIGKFWGSAEGGILGQTGMYMSGFFPVMMFGLPGAALAMYHTAKDARKKAAYGLLLAAALSSFFTGVTEPLEFAFMFLAPLLYVIHALLTGISLAVVSLLPVRAGFNFSAGLVDWVLSFKAPFAQNPLLLIPIGVVYGALYYAIFRFVITKFDLKTPGREDDEEEEKKAVLSNDDFTAVAAIILEGVGGPENLTSIDNCITRLRLEIKDYTKVDEKKIKSAGVAGVIRPSKTAVQVIIGTKVQFVADEFKKLAKNK
;
A
#
# COMPACT_ATOMS: atom_id res chain seq x y z
N MET A 1 -0.51 -1.45 17.32
CA MET A 1 -1.37 -1.85 16.19
C MET A 1 -1.97 -0.68 15.41
N LYS A 2 -2.64 0.31 16.02
CA LYS A 2 -3.26 1.46 15.31
C LYS A 2 -2.29 2.23 14.40
N TYR A 3 -1.04 2.47 14.82
CA TYR A 3 -0.04 3.18 14.02
C TYR A 3 0.33 2.42 12.73
N LEU A 4 0.58 1.12 12.83
CA LEU A 4 0.90 0.27 11.66
C LEU A 4 -0.28 0.15 10.69
N GLN A 5 -1.52 0.09 11.20
CA GLN A 5 -2.72 0.11 10.36
C GLN A 5 -2.85 1.44 9.60
N ARG A 6 -2.54 2.57 10.26
CA ARG A 6 -2.57 3.88 9.63
C ARG A 6 -1.46 4.00 8.58
N LEU A 7 -0.26 3.48 8.87
CA LEU A 7 0.83 3.42 7.89
C LEU A 7 0.43 2.58 6.67
N GLY A 8 -0.09 1.36 6.88
CA GLY A 8 -0.57 0.52 5.77
C GLY A 8 -1.62 1.23 4.91
N LYS A 9 -2.59 1.92 5.54
CA LYS A 9 -3.59 2.71 4.81
C LYS A 9 -2.96 3.89 4.04
N SER A 10 -1.94 4.54 4.59
CA SER A 10 -1.25 5.66 3.93
C SER A 10 -0.46 5.24 2.69
N LEU A 11 0.01 3.98 2.66
CA LEU A 11 0.71 3.41 1.51
C LEU A 11 -0.23 3.14 0.31
N MET A 12 -1.54 3.03 0.52
CA MET A 12 -2.49 2.83 -0.57
C MET A 12 -2.60 4.04 -1.51
N LEU A 13 -2.37 5.26 -1.00
CA LEU A 13 -2.49 6.47 -1.80
C LEU A 13 -1.48 6.52 -2.97
N PRO A 14 -0.15 6.36 -2.74
CA PRO A 14 0.82 6.31 -3.84
C PRO A 14 0.67 5.06 -4.72
N VAL A 15 0.23 3.93 -4.17
CA VAL A 15 0.01 2.70 -4.94
C VAL A 15 -1.13 2.85 -5.96
N ALA A 16 -2.13 3.69 -5.68
CA ALA A 16 -3.31 3.84 -6.54
C ALA A 16 -3.00 4.38 -7.96
N CYS A 17 -1.86 5.04 -8.19
CA CYS A 17 -1.47 5.52 -9.53
C CYS A 17 -0.69 4.47 -10.34
N LEU A 18 -0.17 3.41 -9.73
CA LEU A 18 0.70 2.43 -10.39
C LEU A 18 -0.01 1.58 -11.46
N PRO A 19 -1.28 1.17 -11.32
CA PRO A 19 -1.97 0.43 -12.38
C PRO A 19 -2.00 1.17 -13.72
N VAL A 20 -2.18 2.50 -13.70
CA VAL A 20 -2.16 3.31 -14.94
C VAL A 20 -0.77 3.28 -15.58
N ALA A 21 0.28 3.42 -14.79
CA ALA A 21 1.65 3.35 -15.26
C ALA A 21 1.96 1.98 -15.90
N ALA A 22 1.53 0.88 -15.25
CA ALA A 22 1.71 -0.47 -15.75
C ALA A 22 1.00 -0.71 -17.07
N ILE A 23 -0.25 -0.23 -17.21
CA ILE A 23 -1.02 -0.35 -18.46
C ILE A 23 -0.30 0.39 -19.60
N LEU A 24 0.14 1.63 -19.35
CA LEU A 24 0.87 2.42 -20.35
C LEU A 24 2.15 1.71 -20.81
N MET A 25 2.96 1.24 -19.87
CA MET A 25 4.19 0.51 -20.19
C MET A 25 3.90 -0.80 -20.90
N GLY A 26 2.92 -1.57 -20.40
CA GLY A 26 2.55 -2.84 -21.00
C GLY A 26 2.08 -2.71 -22.47
N ILE A 27 1.25 -1.69 -22.77
CA ILE A 27 0.84 -1.40 -24.15
C ILE A 27 2.05 -0.99 -25.00
N GLY A 28 2.97 -0.17 -24.45
CA GLY A 28 4.20 0.21 -25.12
C GLY A 28 5.06 -1.00 -25.49
N TYR A 29 5.23 -1.97 -24.59
CA TYR A 29 5.93 -3.23 -24.86
C TYR A 29 5.20 -4.10 -25.91
N TRP A 30 3.89 -4.08 -25.93
CA TRP A 30 3.12 -4.80 -26.95
C TRP A 30 3.32 -4.25 -28.37
N ILE A 31 3.45 -2.92 -28.48
CA ILE A 31 3.69 -2.23 -29.76
C ILE A 31 5.14 -2.45 -30.22
N ASP A 32 6.12 -2.37 -29.31
CA ASP A 32 7.55 -2.52 -29.64
C ASP A 32 8.25 -3.41 -28.59
N PRO A 33 8.07 -4.75 -28.68
CA PRO A 33 8.57 -5.69 -27.68
C PRO A 33 10.09 -5.78 -27.57
N THR A 34 10.81 -5.48 -28.66
CA THR A 34 12.27 -5.64 -28.76
C THR A 34 13.01 -4.32 -28.80
N GLY A 35 12.36 -3.24 -29.23
CA GLY A 35 12.98 -1.94 -29.44
C GLY A 35 12.84 -0.99 -28.26
N TRP A 36 12.03 -1.33 -27.23
CA TRP A 36 11.78 -0.47 -26.07
C TRP A 36 11.35 0.95 -26.44
N GLY A 37 10.56 1.07 -27.49
CA GLY A 37 10.16 2.33 -28.10
C GLY A 37 11.17 2.90 -29.07
N GLY A 38 12.34 2.26 -29.28
CA GLY A 38 13.34 2.71 -30.26
C GLY A 38 12.86 2.63 -31.71
N ASN A 39 11.95 1.69 -32.00
CA ASN A 39 11.43 1.47 -33.34
C ASN A 39 10.04 2.11 -33.57
N ASN A 40 9.37 2.57 -32.53
CA ASN A 40 8.01 3.11 -32.61
C ASN A 40 7.79 4.26 -31.64
N ILE A 41 7.46 5.45 -32.17
CA ILE A 41 7.27 6.68 -31.38
C ILE A 41 6.12 6.59 -30.39
N VAL A 42 5.03 5.86 -30.73
CA VAL A 42 3.87 5.67 -29.83
C VAL A 42 4.27 4.77 -28.65
N ALA A 43 5.02 3.70 -28.94
CA ALA A 43 5.59 2.85 -27.90
C ALA A 43 6.53 3.65 -26.97
N ALA A 44 7.43 4.44 -27.55
CA ALA A 44 8.33 5.31 -26.80
C ALA A 44 7.57 6.26 -25.86
N PHE A 45 6.53 6.91 -26.38
CA PHE A 45 5.70 7.84 -25.60
C PHE A 45 5.03 7.13 -24.42
N LEU A 46 4.41 5.96 -24.65
CA LEU A 46 3.72 5.21 -23.62
C LEU A 46 4.69 4.66 -22.55
N LEU A 47 5.84 4.13 -22.98
CA LEU A 47 6.87 3.63 -22.07
C LEU A 47 7.43 4.76 -21.19
N LYS A 48 7.72 5.93 -21.78
CA LYS A 48 8.21 7.09 -21.02
C LYS A 48 7.15 7.63 -20.05
N ALA A 49 5.88 7.70 -20.47
CA ALA A 49 4.80 8.17 -19.62
C ALA A 49 4.57 7.24 -18.41
N GLY A 50 4.53 5.92 -18.62
CA GLY A 50 4.41 4.95 -17.54
C GLY A 50 5.66 4.91 -16.66
N GLY A 51 6.84 4.92 -17.27
CA GLY A 51 8.13 4.94 -16.58
C GLY A 51 8.28 6.15 -15.66
N ALA A 52 7.81 7.32 -16.06
CA ALA A 52 7.86 8.53 -15.22
C ALA A 52 7.18 8.34 -13.85
N ILE A 53 6.17 7.49 -13.75
CA ILE A 53 5.51 7.17 -12.48
C ILE A 53 6.30 6.09 -11.72
N ILE A 54 6.69 5.01 -12.39
CA ILE A 54 7.36 3.86 -11.75
C ILE A 54 8.76 4.25 -11.27
N ASP A 55 9.52 4.97 -12.06
CA ASP A 55 10.89 5.41 -11.71
C ASP A 55 10.90 6.39 -10.54
N ASN A 56 9.80 7.14 -10.34
CA ASN A 56 9.63 8.10 -9.26
C ASN A 56 8.73 7.56 -8.12
N MET A 57 8.49 6.27 -8.07
CA MET A 57 7.62 5.66 -7.06
C MET A 57 8.05 6.02 -5.63
N ALA A 58 9.33 6.04 -5.35
CA ALA A 58 9.88 6.33 -4.02
C ALA A 58 9.50 7.74 -3.51
N ILE A 59 9.51 8.76 -4.38
CA ILE A 59 9.07 10.12 -4.00
C ILE A 59 7.55 10.18 -3.80
N LEU A 60 6.78 9.41 -4.58
CA LEU A 60 5.33 9.29 -4.38
C LEU A 60 5.01 8.69 -3.01
N PHE A 61 5.81 7.70 -2.55
CA PHE A 61 5.68 7.14 -1.20
C PHE A 61 6.03 8.17 -0.12
N ALA A 62 7.07 8.98 -0.30
CA ALA A 62 7.41 10.03 0.67
C ALA A 62 6.25 11.03 0.85
N ILE A 63 5.64 11.45 -0.25
CA ILE A 63 4.51 12.38 -0.25
C ILE A 63 3.25 11.70 0.33
N GLY A 64 2.90 10.52 -0.18
CA GLY A 64 1.69 9.80 0.19
C GLY A 64 1.67 9.38 1.66
N VAL A 65 2.81 8.91 2.19
CA VAL A 65 2.95 8.58 3.62
C VAL A 65 2.86 9.84 4.48
N ALA A 66 3.50 10.94 4.08
CA ALA A 66 3.42 12.19 4.83
C ALA A 66 1.97 12.68 4.96
N VAL A 67 1.19 12.65 3.88
CA VAL A 67 -0.22 13.02 3.89
C VAL A 67 -1.07 12.02 4.69
N GLY A 68 -0.93 10.74 4.44
CA GLY A 68 -1.74 9.68 5.06
C GLY A 68 -1.49 9.53 6.56
N MET A 69 -0.27 9.85 7.02
CA MET A 69 0.11 9.85 8.44
C MET A 69 -0.08 11.23 9.11
N SER A 70 -0.48 12.25 8.37
CA SER A 70 -0.83 13.56 8.95
C SER A 70 -2.24 13.54 9.53
N ASP A 71 -2.50 14.36 10.56
CA ASP A 71 -3.78 14.32 11.28
C ASP A 71 -4.97 14.77 10.45
N ASP A 72 -4.76 15.61 9.43
CA ASP A 72 -5.81 16.27 8.66
C ASP A 72 -5.63 16.18 7.14
N GLY A 73 -4.60 15.46 6.63
CA GLY A 73 -4.37 15.27 5.20
C GLY A 73 -4.01 16.55 4.44
N ASP A 74 -3.40 17.52 5.10
CA ASP A 74 -3.12 18.84 4.52
C ASP A 74 -1.93 18.82 3.52
N GLY A 75 -1.96 19.69 2.52
CA GLY A 75 -0.90 19.82 1.52
C GLY A 75 0.47 20.21 2.10
N ALA A 76 0.52 20.88 3.25
CA ALA A 76 1.78 21.17 3.92
C ALA A 76 2.48 19.91 4.44
N ALA A 77 1.74 18.86 4.77
CA ALA A 77 2.32 17.55 5.08
C ALA A 77 2.97 16.91 3.85
N ALA A 78 2.32 17.01 2.68
CA ALA A 78 2.87 16.56 1.41
C ALA A 78 4.20 17.26 1.10
N LEU A 79 4.22 18.60 1.24
CA LEU A 79 5.44 19.39 1.06
C LEU A 79 6.53 18.99 2.04
N ALA A 80 6.20 18.72 3.30
CA ALA A 80 7.16 18.26 4.31
C ALA A 80 7.78 16.91 3.91
N GLY A 81 6.99 15.94 3.47
CA GLY A 81 7.48 14.67 2.96
C GLY A 81 8.42 14.83 1.75
N LEU A 82 8.04 15.70 0.82
CA LEU A 82 8.87 16.03 -0.35
C LEU A 82 10.19 16.69 0.05
N VAL A 83 10.17 17.67 0.97
CA VAL A 83 11.38 18.33 1.47
C VAL A 83 12.30 17.32 2.14
N SER A 84 11.76 16.43 2.98
CA SER A 84 12.55 15.36 3.60
C SER A 84 13.22 14.47 2.55
N TRP A 85 12.45 14.04 1.55
CA TRP A 85 12.97 13.23 0.45
C TRP A 85 14.11 13.92 -0.28
N LEU A 86 13.93 15.17 -0.69
CA LEU A 86 14.95 15.92 -1.42
C LEU A 86 16.22 16.09 -0.60
N VAL A 87 16.11 16.46 0.66
CA VAL A 87 17.28 16.64 1.55
C VAL A 87 18.03 15.32 1.73
N VAL A 88 17.34 14.26 2.12
CA VAL A 88 17.97 12.96 2.43
C VAL A 88 18.63 12.38 1.17
N THR A 89 17.91 12.31 0.04
CA THR A 89 18.45 11.69 -1.17
C THR A 89 19.57 12.48 -1.83
N THR A 90 19.53 13.81 -1.72
CA THR A 90 20.61 14.66 -2.20
C THR A 90 21.88 14.46 -1.37
N LEU A 91 21.77 14.48 -0.04
CA LEU A 91 22.93 14.30 0.84
C LEU A 91 23.51 12.89 0.78
N LEU A 92 22.67 11.88 0.55
CA LEU A 92 23.09 10.49 0.39
C LEU A 92 23.36 10.09 -1.06
N SER A 93 23.35 11.02 -2.01
CA SER A 93 23.74 10.74 -3.38
C SER A 93 25.21 10.37 -3.49
N LYS A 94 25.57 9.53 -4.46
CA LYS A 94 26.96 9.08 -4.70
C LYS A 94 27.91 10.26 -4.80
N GLY A 95 27.50 11.34 -5.50
CA GLY A 95 28.31 12.54 -5.65
C GLY A 95 28.54 13.32 -4.36
N SER A 96 27.47 13.52 -3.56
CA SER A 96 27.59 14.22 -2.28
C SER A 96 28.43 13.42 -1.28
N VAL A 97 28.23 12.11 -1.22
CA VAL A 97 29.01 11.21 -0.35
C VAL A 97 30.50 11.18 -0.74
N ALA A 98 30.81 11.13 -2.04
CA ALA A 98 32.18 11.24 -2.54
C ALA A 98 32.87 12.51 -2.02
N MET A 99 32.16 13.64 -2.12
CA MET A 99 32.65 14.93 -1.62
C MET A 99 32.85 14.92 -0.08
N PHE A 100 31.91 14.36 0.70
CA PHE A 100 32.01 14.29 2.15
C PHE A 100 33.13 13.37 2.64
N MET A 101 33.37 12.27 1.91
CA MET A 101 34.43 11.30 2.22
C MET A 101 35.81 11.73 1.66
N GLY A 102 35.85 12.71 0.77
CA GLY A 102 37.08 13.11 0.09
C GLY A 102 37.64 12.03 -0.83
N VAL A 103 36.78 11.25 -1.49
CA VAL A 103 37.16 10.14 -2.38
C VAL A 103 36.54 10.32 -3.76
N GLU A 104 37.09 9.61 -4.73
CA GLU A 104 36.53 9.54 -6.09
C GLU A 104 35.15 8.83 -6.04
N ALA A 105 34.24 9.20 -6.98
CA ALA A 105 32.89 8.68 -7.00
C ALA A 105 32.82 7.14 -7.08
N ASP A 106 33.82 6.52 -7.73
CA ASP A 106 33.86 5.06 -7.88
C ASP A 106 34.33 4.31 -6.61
N ALA A 107 34.95 5.04 -5.67
CA ALA A 107 35.31 4.51 -4.35
C ALA A 107 34.18 4.59 -3.32
N VAL A 108 33.06 5.26 -3.67
CA VAL A 108 31.88 5.34 -2.78
C VAL A 108 31.17 3.98 -2.72
N PRO A 109 30.78 3.50 -1.50
CA PRO A 109 30.02 2.26 -1.36
C PRO A 109 28.77 2.23 -2.26
N ALA A 110 28.53 1.09 -2.92
CA ALA A 110 27.43 0.90 -3.89
C ALA A 110 26.05 1.25 -3.32
N ALA A 111 25.88 1.10 -2.00
CA ALA A 111 24.67 1.46 -1.27
C ALA A 111 24.21 2.90 -1.56
N PHE A 112 25.12 3.84 -1.71
CA PHE A 112 24.78 5.26 -1.95
C PHE A 112 24.36 5.54 -3.39
N GLY A 113 24.58 4.60 -4.32
CA GLY A 113 23.97 4.62 -5.64
C GLY A 113 22.51 4.13 -5.66
N LYS A 114 22.03 3.57 -4.55
CA LYS A 114 20.70 2.92 -4.41
C LYS A 114 19.91 3.51 -3.23
N THR A 115 19.90 4.82 -3.07
CA THR A 115 19.18 5.52 -1.99
C THR A 115 17.75 5.93 -2.39
N GLN A 116 17.43 5.95 -3.68
CA GLN A 116 16.10 6.30 -4.18
C GLN A 116 15.17 5.08 -4.16
N THR A 117 14.94 4.54 -2.96
CA THR A 117 14.08 3.37 -2.74
C THR A 117 12.79 3.75 -2.01
N GLN A 118 11.75 2.93 -2.18
CA GLN A 118 10.47 3.11 -1.46
C GLN A 118 10.67 3.09 0.06
N PHE A 119 11.62 2.31 0.56
CA PHE A 119 11.97 2.26 1.97
C PHE A 119 12.43 3.63 2.49
N ILE A 120 13.37 4.28 1.80
CA ILE A 120 13.81 5.64 2.12
C ILE A 120 12.64 6.63 1.97
N GLY A 121 11.82 6.47 0.93
CA GLY A 121 10.60 7.27 0.73
C GLY A 121 9.64 7.19 1.93
N ILE A 122 9.39 6.00 2.44
CA ILE A 122 8.54 5.81 3.64
C ILE A 122 9.15 6.51 4.85
N ILE A 123 10.46 6.38 5.09
CA ILE A 123 11.14 7.06 6.20
C ILE A 123 10.98 8.58 6.07
N CYS A 124 11.24 9.14 4.90
CA CYS A 124 11.08 10.58 4.64
C CYS A 124 9.61 11.05 4.83
N GLY A 125 8.65 10.24 4.39
CA GLY A 125 7.24 10.50 4.60
C GLY A 125 6.85 10.51 6.07
N LEU A 126 7.37 9.57 6.87
CA LEU A 126 7.16 9.54 8.32
C LEU A 126 7.78 10.75 9.02
N ILE A 127 8.98 11.17 8.63
CA ILE A 127 9.62 12.40 9.16
C ILE A 127 8.72 13.60 8.84
N GLY A 128 8.26 13.75 7.60
CA GLY A 128 7.36 14.82 7.19
C GLY A 128 6.06 14.84 8.00
N ALA A 129 5.42 13.68 8.18
CA ALA A 129 4.19 13.55 8.96
C ALA A 129 4.39 13.93 10.44
N VAL A 130 5.44 13.43 11.06
CA VAL A 130 5.76 13.73 12.47
C VAL A 130 6.02 15.22 12.66
N CYS A 131 6.83 15.82 11.79
CA CYS A 131 7.10 17.26 11.82
C CYS A 131 5.81 18.06 11.59
N TYR A 132 4.98 17.67 10.63
CA TYR A 132 3.70 18.32 10.37
C TYR A 132 2.79 18.27 11.60
N ASN A 133 2.52 17.10 12.13
CA ASN A 133 1.60 16.93 13.25
C ASN A 133 2.06 17.70 14.51
N LYS A 134 3.37 17.77 14.74
CA LYS A 134 3.94 18.42 15.93
C LYS A 134 4.04 19.94 15.77
N PHE A 135 4.36 20.46 14.59
CA PHE A 135 4.75 21.86 14.41
C PHE A 135 3.73 22.71 13.64
N LYS A 136 2.65 22.13 13.10
CA LYS A 136 1.61 22.86 12.31
C LYS A 136 0.90 24.00 13.07
N THR A 137 0.98 24.02 14.39
CA THR A 137 0.37 25.05 15.26
C THR A 137 1.39 25.93 15.98
N THR A 138 2.69 25.78 15.66
CA THR A 138 3.77 26.52 16.33
C THR A 138 3.63 28.02 16.08
N LYS A 139 3.61 28.81 17.15
CA LYS A 139 3.64 30.27 17.11
C LYS A 139 5.08 30.72 17.33
N LEU A 140 5.59 31.53 16.40
CA LEU A 140 6.92 32.14 16.49
C LEU A 140 6.77 33.61 16.95
N PRO A 141 7.83 34.21 17.49
CA PRO A 141 7.86 35.64 17.82
C PRO A 141 7.48 36.52 16.63
N ASP A 142 7.02 37.73 16.88
CA ASP A 142 6.46 38.64 15.84
C ASP A 142 7.42 38.87 14.66
N ALA A 143 8.71 39.00 14.91
CA ALA A 143 9.73 39.13 13.87
C ALA A 143 9.82 37.93 12.92
N LEU A 144 9.38 36.77 13.34
CA LEU A 144 9.38 35.51 12.58
C LEU A 144 7.94 35.01 12.31
N SER A 145 6.93 35.83 12.60
CA SER A 145 5.51 35.43 12.51
C SER A 145 5.10 34.92 11.15
N PHE A 146 5.72 35.41 10.08
CA PHE A 146 5.54 34.89 8.70
C PHE A 146 5.76 33.39 8.59
N PHE A 147 6.69 32.84 9.34
CA PHE A 147 7.03 31.40 9.36
C PHE A 147 6.23 30.60 10.37
N SER A 148 5.27 31.18 11.06
CA SER A 148 4.43 30.51 12.06
C SER A 148 3.47 29.49 11.41
N GLY A 149 3.02 28.54 12.22
CA GLY A 149 2.04 27.53 11.84
C GLY A 149 2.57 26.57 10.77
N LYS A 150 1.75 26.25 9.78
CA LYS A 150 2.10 25.26 8.72
C LYS A 150 3.34 25.64 7.90
N ARG A 151 3.70 26.94 7.84
CA ARG A 151 4.88 27.40 7.11
C ARG A 151 6.18 26.98 7.78
N SER A 152 6.21 26.84 9.10
CA SER A 152 7.39 26.35 9.83
C SER A 152 7.69 24.89 9.59
N VAL A 153 6.68 24.11 9.21
CA VAL A 153 6.80 22.65 9.09
C VAL A 153 7.89 22.25 8.11
N ALA A 154 7.92 22.81 6.91
CA ALA A 154 8.94 22.46 5.90
C ALA A 154 10.37 22.80 6.39
N ILE A 155 10.53 23.92 7.10
CA ILE A 155 11.83 24.34 7.65
C ILE A 155 12.31 23.37 8.72
N VAL A 156 11.42 23.03 9.66
CA VAL A 156 11.73 22.08 10.73
C VAL A 156 11.98 20.69 10.16
N THR A 157 11.21 20.28 9.16
CA THR A 157 11.41 19.00 8.47
C THR A 157 12.78 18.93 7.81
N ALA A 158 13.25 20.01 7.16
CA ALA A 158 14.59 20.05 6.60
C ALA A 158 15.66 19.82 7.70
N GLY A 159 15.53 20.47 8.87
CA GLY A 159 16.43 20.26 10.01
C GLY A 159 16.45 18.80 10.51
N PHE A 160 15.28 18.18 10.70
CA PHE A 160 15.20 16.76 11.08
C PHE A 160 15.74 15.84 9.98
N SER A 161 15.57 16.21 8.71
CA SER A 161 16.08 15.44 7.59
C SER A 161 17.60 15.47 7.48
N LEU A 162 18.27 16.57 7.91
CA LEU A 162 19.73 16.60 8.05
C LEU A 162 20.20 15.55 9.07
N ILE A 163 19.53 15.48 10.23
CA ILE A 163 19.85 14.48 11.25
C ILE A 163 19.61 13.07 10.72
N ALA A 164 18.48 12.85 10.04
CA ALA A 164 18.15 11.57 9.43
C ALA A 164 19.18 11.16 8.36
N ALA A 165 19.64 12.09 7.53
CA ALA A 165 20.69 11.83 6.54
C ALA A 165 22.00 11.41 7.19
N ILE A 166 22.41 12.04 8.29
CA ILE A 166 23.61 11.64 9.05
C ILE A 166 23.44 10.21 9.59
N ILE A 167 22.29 9.89 10.19
CA ILE A 167 22.02 8.55 10.71
C ILE A 167 22.03 7.52 9.57
N LEU A 168 21.36 7.81 8.46
CA LEU A 168 21.30 6.93 7.30
C LEU A 168 22.66 6.77 6.60
N PHE A 169 23.53 7.76 6.65
CA PHE A 169 24.88 7.66 6.11
C PHE A 169 25.64 6.46 6.72
N PHE A 170 25.45 6.18 7.99
CA PHE A 170 26.09 5.04 8.67
C PHE A 170 25.25 3.77 8.60
N ILE A 171 23.94 3.88 8.68
CA ILE A 171 23.04 2.71 8.76
C ILE A 171 22.76 2.13 7.39
N TRP A 172 22.55 2.97 6.37
CA TRP A 172 22.11 2.51 5.05
C TRP A 172 23.07 1.51 4.38
N PRO A 173 24.40 1.70 4.40
CA PRO A 173 25.31 0.70 3.83
C PRO A 173 25.19 -0.68 4.51
N VAL A 174 24.93 -0.72 5.81
CA VAL A 174 24.73 -1.98 6.55
C VAL A 174 23.42 -2.64 6.14
N VAL A 175 22.31 -1.87 6.11
CA VAL A 175 20.99 -2.36 5.67
C VAL A 175 21.07 -2.88 4.23
N TYR A 176 21.66 -2.10 3.35
CA TYR A 176 21.86 -2.48 1.96
C TYR A 176 22.69 -3.78 1.84
N GLY A 177 23.81 -3.87 2.56
CA GLY A 177 24.67 -5.06 2.55
C GLY A 177 23.93 -6.32 3.03
N VAL A 178 23.12 -6.21 4.09
CA VAL A 178 22.28 -7.33 4.57
C VAL A 178 21.24 -7.73 3.51
N LEU A 179 20.59 -6.76 2.86
CA LEU A 179 19.61 -7.06 1.80
C LEU A 179 20.25 -7.74 0.59
N VAL A 180 21.43 -7.28 0.16
CA VAL A 180 22.20 -7.88 -0.95
C VAL A 180 22.60 -9.31 -0.58
N SER A 181 23.22 -9.52 0.58
CA SER A 181 23.63 -10.85 1.05
C SER A 181 22.45 -11.80 1.19
N PHE A 182 21.30 -11.33 1.67
CA PHE A 182 20.07 -12.12 1.73
C PHE A 182 19.58 -12.48 0.33
N GLY A 183 19.59 -11.55 -0.63
CA GLY A 183 19.25 -11.81 -2.02
C GLY A 183 20.16 -12.85 -2.68
N GLU A 184 21.48 -12.71 -2.50
CA GLU A 184 22.49 -13.65 -3.02
C GLU A 184 22.33 -15.06 -2.42
N ALA A 185 22.09 -15.15 -1.11
CA ALA A 185 21.86 -16.43 -0.43
C ALA A 185 20.60 -17.13 -0.96
N ILE A 186 19.54 -16.37 -1.26
CA ILE A 186 18.31 -16.93 -1.84
C ILE A 186 18.50 -17.34 -3.29
N LEU A 187 19.21 -16.56 -4.09
CA LEU A 187 19.48 -16.89 -5.51
C LEU A 187 20.10 -18.26 -5.67
N SER A 188 21.03 -18.63 -4.79
CA SER A 188 21.73 -19.93 -4.83
C SER A 188 20.79 -21.11 -4.59
N THR A 189 19.61 -20.90 -4.01
CA THR A 189 18.66 -21.97 -3.63
C THR A 189 17.55 -22.21 -4.66
N GLY A 190 17.54 -21.44 -5.78
CA GLY A 190 16.61 -21.64 -6.89
C GLY A 190 15.13 -21.53 -6.47
N ALA A 191 14.35 -22.57 -6.73
CA ALA A 191 12.92 -22.57 -6.43
C ALA A 191 12.56 -22.41 -4.93
N ILE A 192 13.41 -22.96 -4.04
CA ILE A 192 13.24 -22.77 -2.59
C ILE A 192 13.40 -21.29 -2.24
N GLY A 193 14.39 -20.63 -2.80
CA GLY A 193 14.61 -19.19 -2.62
C GLY A 193 13.45 -18.34 -3.11
N SER A 194 12.90 -18.67 -4.27
CA SER A 194 11.68 -18.05 -4.77
C SER A 194 10.51 -18.19 -3.78
N GLY A 195 10.36 -19.37 -3.18
CA GLY A 195 9.36 -19.63 -2.15
C GLY A 195 9.58 -18.80 -0.87
N ILE A 196 10.81 -18.75 -0.38
CA ILE A 196 11.20 -17.95 0.79
C ILE A 196 10.91 -16.46 0.51
N TYR A 197 11.31 -15.96 -0.64
CA TYR A 197 10.99 -14.61 -1.06
C TYR A 197 9.48 -14.33 -1.04
N GLY A 198 8.67 -15.20 -1.68
CA GLY A 198 7.22 -15.04 -1.74
C GLY A 198 6.55 -15.03 -0.36
N PHE A 199 7.01 -15.88 0.56
CA PHE A 199 6.54 -15.92 1.94
C PHE A 199 6.82 -14.60 2.67
N PHE A 200 8.07 -14.15 2.67
CA PHE A 200 8.44 -12.90 3.36
C PHE A 200 7.86 -11.67 2.68
N ASN A 201 7.73 -11.69 1.35
CA ASN A 201 7.07 -10.60 0.62
C ASN A 201 5.66 -10.35 1.20
N ARG A 202 4.84 -11.39 1.35
CA ARG A 202 3.50 -11.25 1.93
C ARG A 202 3.54 -10.92 3.41
N LEU A 203 4.39 -11.57 4.19
CA LEU A 203 4.49 -11.35 5.64
C LEU A 203 4.86 -9.89 5.98
N LEU A 204 5.56 -9.20 5.10
CA LEU A 204 6.04 -7.83 5.30
C LEU A 204 5.07 -6.75 4.82
N ILE A 205 3.98 -7.08 4.11
CA ILE A 205 2.97 -6.11 3.65
C ILE A 205 2.38 -5.28 4.79
N PRO A 206 2.00 -5.85 5.97
CA PRO A 206 1.44 -5.07 7.07
C PRO A 206 2.36 -3.95 7.57
N PHE A 207 3.66 -4.10 7.35
CA PHE A 207 4.69 -3.14 7.76
C PHE A 207 5.14 -2.22 6.61
N GLY A 208 4.64 -2.42 5.39
CA GLY A 208 5.09 -1.72 4.19
C GLY A 208 6.51 -2.08 3.74
N LEU A 209 7.15 -3.06 4.38
CA LEU A 209 8.55 -3.45 4.13
C LEU A 209 8.71 -4.39 2.93
N HIS A 210 7.62 -4.95 2.38
CA HIS A 210 7.68 -5.78 1.18
C HIS A 210 8.27 -5.01 -0.02
N HIS A 211 8.10 -3.69 -0.11
CA HIS A 211 8.73 -2.87 -1.15
C HIS A 211 10.26 -2.85 -1.05
N ALA A 212 10.80 -2.86 0.18
CA ALA A 212 12.25 -2.97 0.36
C ALA A 212 12.76 -4.33 -0.14
N LEU A 213 12.01 -5.39 0.11
CA LEU A 213 12.34 -6.72 -0.39
C LEU A 213 12.18 -6.82 -1.92
N ASN A 214 11.11 -6.23 -2.49
CA ASN A 214 10.91 -6.18 -3.93
C ASN A 214 12.05 -5.45 -4.65
N SER A 215 12.60 -4.39 -4.04
CA SER A 215 13.71 -3.65 -4.64
C SER A 215 14.97 -4.51 -4.84
N VAL A 216 15.13 -5.57 -4.04
CA VAL A 216 16.22 -6.53 -4.18
C VAL A 216 15.99 -7.49 -5.35
N PHE A 217 14.79 -8.06 -5.48
CA PHE A 217 14.51 -9.13 -6.44
C PHE A 217 13.99 -8.63 -7.78
N TRP A 218 13.11 -7.64 -7.78
CA TRP A 218 12.47 -7.14 -9.01
C TRP A 218 13.28 -6.04 -9.67
N PHE A 219 13.99 -5.23 -8.88
CA PHE A 219 14.79 -4.11 -9.36
C PHE A 219 16.29 -4.39 -9.19
N ASP A 220 17.12 -3.43 -9.54
CA ASP A 220 18.56 -3.62 -9.62
C ASP A 220 19.32 -3.24 -8.32
N VAL A 221 18.73 -3.46 -7.14
CA VAL A 221 19.41 -3.15 -5.87
C VAL A 221 20.53 -4.15 -5.58
N ALA A 222 20.30 -5.43 -5.85
CA ALA A 222 21.26 -6.51 -5.66
C ALA A 222 21.75 -7.15 -6.97
N GLY A 223 21.56 -6.48 -8.11
CA GLY A 223 21.96 -6.99 -9.43
C GLY A 223 21.04 -8.10 -9.97
N ILE A 224 19.95 -8.43 -9.29
CA ILE A 224 19.00 -9.46 -9.73
C ILE A 224 18.17 -8.94 -10.89
N ASN A 225 17.48 -7.82 -10.71
CA ASN A 225 16.69 -7.10 -11.71
C ASN A 225 15.78 -8.00 -12.56
N ASP A 226 14.96 -8.83 -11.88
CA ASP A 226 14.16 -9.85 -12.56
C ASP A 226 13.15 -9.25 -13.55
N ILE A 227 12.55 -8.09 -13.22
CA ILE A 227 11.65 -7.35 -14.12
C ILE A 227 12.41 -6.88 -15.35
N GLY A 228 13.49 -6.12 -15.18
CA GLY A 228 14.24 -5.55 -16.31
C GLY A 228 14.78 -6.64 -17.25
N LYS A 229 15.30 -7.73 -16.70
CA LYS A 229 15.77 -8.88 -17.49
C LYS A 229 14.63 -9.58 -18.21
N PHE A 230 13.49 -9.82 -17.52
CA PHE A 230 12.33 -10.50 -18.09
C PHE A 230 11.77 -9.77 -19.33
N TRP A 231 11.68 -8.46 -19.25
CA TRP A 231 11.20 -7.62 -20.34
C TRP A 231 12.29 -7.24 -21.35
N GLY A 232 13.55 -7.65 -21.14
CA GLY A 232 14.66 -7.38 -22.05
C GLY A 232 15.25 -5.96 -21.95
N SER A 233 14.90 -5.18 -20.92
CA SER A 233 15.48 -3.85 -20.66
C SER A 233 16.85 -3.90 -19.99
N ALA A 234 17.17 -5.03 -19.39
CA ALA A 234 18.47 -5.31 -18.79
C ALA A 234 19.06 -6.58 -19.40
N GLU A 235 20.38 -6.58 -19.52
CA GLU A 235 21.15 -7.73 -20.00
C GLU A 235 21.22 -8.87 -18.97
N GLY A 236 21.57 -10.08 -19.41
CA GLY A 236 21.78 -11.24 -18.54
C GLY A 236 20.51 -12.02 -18.20
N GLY A 237 19.42 -11.84 -18.97
CA GLY A 237 18.25 -12.71 -18.87
C GLY A 237 18.54 -14.14 -19.34
N ILE A 238 18.01 -15.13 -18.63
CA ILE A 238 18.16 -16.57 -18.92
C ILE A 238 16.80 -17.19 -19.07
N LEU A 239 16.50 -17.77 -20.24
CA LEU A 239 15.22 -18.44 -20.49
C LEU A 239 14.99 -19.57 -19.49
N GLY A 240 13.81 -19.63 -18.91
CA GLY A 240 13.44 -20.62 -17.90
C GLY A 240 13.90 -20.30 -16.47
N GLN A 241 14.74 -19.26 -16.26
CA GLN A 241 15.14 -18.77 -14.94
C GLN A 241 14.58 -17.39 -14.67
N THR A 242 14.83 -16.43 -15.57
CA THR A 242 14.32 -15.05 -15.45
C THR A 242 12.79 -15.05 -15.40
N GLY A 243 12.23 -14.29 -14.47
CA GLY A 243 10.78 -14.27 -14.17
C GLY A 243 10.38 -15.20 -13.01
N MET A 244 11.31 -15.95 -12.42
CA MET A 244 10.99 -16.88 -11.33
C MET A 244 10.49 -16.19 -10.04
N TYR A 245 10.88 -14.94 -9.82
CA TYR A 245 10.42 -14.12 -8.68
C TYR A 245 9.11 -13.38 -8.97
N MET A 246 8.52 -13.57 -10.14
CA MET A 246 7.26 -12.95 -10.56
C MET A 246 6.17 -13.98 -10.83
N SER A 247 6.48 -15.04 -11.57
CA SER A 247 5.49 -15.95 -12.17
C SER A 247 4.55 -16.60 -11.16
N GLY A 248 5.05 -16.95 -9.98
CA GLY A 248 4.28 -17.60 -8.92
C GLY A 248 3.26 -16.71 -8.22
N PHE A 249 3.31 -15.40 -8.41
CA PHE A 249 2.29 -14.50 -7.88
C PHE A 249 0.97 -14.55 -8.67
N PHE A 250 0.99 -14.86 -9.97
CA PHE A 250 -0.21 -14.91 -10.81
C PHE A 250 -1.27 -15.89 -10.29
N PRO A 251 -0.95 -17.16 -9.95
CA PRO A 251 -1.93 -18.07 -9.36
C PRO A 251 -2.54 -17.57 -8.06
N VAL A 252 -1.76 -16.85 -7.26
CA VAL A 252 -2.21 -16.30 -5.97
C VAL A 252 -3.13 -15.10 -6.17
N MET A 253 -2.69 -14.10 -6.95
CA MET A 253 -3.38 -12.82 -7.09
C MET A 253 -4.62 -12.94 -7.99
N MET A 254 -4.54 -13.70 -9.08
CA MET A 254 -5.67 -13.86 -10.00
C MET A 254 -6.69 -14.89 -9.52
N PHE A 255 -6.30 -15.92 -8.77
CA PHE A 255 -7.19 -17.01 -8.44
C PHE A 255 -7.26 -17.28 -6.93
N GLY A 256 -6.13 -17.34 -6.24
CA GLY A 256 -6.05 -17.66 -4.82
C GLY A 256 -6.80 -16.65 -3.96
N LEU A 257 -6.51 -15.37 -4.09
CA LEU A 257 -7.18 -14.32 -3.33
C LEU A 257 -8.66 -14.16 -3.68
N PRO A 258 -9.11 -14.21 -4.94
CA PRO A 258 -10.53 -14.34 -5.24
C PRO A 258 -11.19 -15.58 -4.60
N GLY A 259 -10.50 -16.73 -4.56
CA GLY A 259 -10.95 -17.92 -3.83
C GLY A 259 -11.08 -17.69 -2.33
N ALA A 260 -10.12 -16.98 -1.72
CA ALA A 260 -10.18 -16.56 -0.32
C ALA A 260 -11.37 -15.62 -0.06
N ALA A 261 -11.61 -14.63 -0.94
CA ALA A 261 -12.75 -13.73 -0.86
C ALA A 261 -14.09 -14.48 -0.91
N LEU A 262 -14.19 -15.47 -1.82
CA LEU A 262 -15.37 -16.33 -1.91
C LEU A 262 -15.58 -17.17 -0.63
N ALA A 263 -14.50 -17.69 -0.03
CA ALA A 263 -14.57 -18.41 1.23
C ALA A 263 -15.05 -17.51 2.38
N MET A 264 -14.53 -16.29 2.47
CA MET A 264 -14.97 -15.30 3.46
C MET A 264 -16.44 -14.92 3.26
N TYR A 265 -16.88 -14.71 2.02
CA TYR A 265 -18.27 -14.45 1.69
C TYR A 265 -19.20 -15.58 2.09
N HIS A 266 -18.85 -16.84 1.76
CA HIS A 266 -19.67 -17.99 2.09
C HIS A 266 -19.75 -18.29 3.60
N THR A 267 -18.75 -17.88 4.35
CA THR A 267 -18.70 -18.03 5.80
C THR A 267 -19.27 -16.82 6.56
N ALA A 268 -19.59 -15.72 5.86
CA ALA A 268 -20.18 -14.53 6.47
C ALA A 268 -21.58 -14.82 7.07
N LYS A 269 -21.91 -14.14 8.17
CA LYS A 269 -23.24 -14.22 8.81
C LYS A 269 -24.30 -13.65 7.86
N ASP A 270 -25.47 -14.26 7.77
CA ASP A 270 -26.50 -13.88 6.79
C ASP A 270 -26.91 -12.40 6.87
N ALA A 271 -26.97 -11.83 8.08
CA ALA A 271 -27.30 -10.44 8.28
C ALA A 271 -26.29 -9.45 7.65
N ARG A 272 -25.01 -9.86 7.47
CA ARG A 272 -23.91 -9.03 6.96
C ARG A 272 -23.44 -9.43 5.57
N LYS A 273 -23.98 -10.50 5.03
CA LYS A 273 -23.55 -11.08 3.74
C LYS A 273 -23.61 -10.09 2.59
N LYS A 274 -24.66 -9.25 2.54
CA LYS A 274 -24.82 -8.24 1.50
C LYS A 274 -23.75 -7.14 1.56
N ALA A 275 -23.39 -6.69 2.77
CA ALA A 275 -22.33 -5.68 2.95
C ALA A 275 -20.95 -6.27 2.66
N ALA A 276 -20.68 -7.50 3.13
CA ALA A 276 -19.44 -8.22 2.84
C ALA A 276 -19.26 -8.52 1.35
N TYR A 277 -20.35 -8.82 0.63
CA TYR A 277 -20.31 -9.10 -0.81
C TYR A 277 -19.68 -7.96 -1.61
N GLY A 278 -20.18 -6.73 -1.45
CA GLY A 278 -19.68 -5.58 -2.21
C GLY A 278 -18.19 -5.32 -1.97
N LEU A 279 -17.76 -5.37 -0.69
CA LEU A 279 -16.35 -5.19 -0.32
C LEU A 279 -15.46 -6.29 -0.91
N LEU A 280 -15.83 -7.55 -0.68
CA LEU A 280 -15.02 -8.70 -1.09
C LEU A 280 -14.98 -8.85 -2.61
N LEU A 281 -16.09 -8.59 -3.31
CA LEU A 281 -16.12 -8.62 -4.78
C LEU A 281 -15.23 -7.54 -5.39
N ALA A 282 -15.34 -6.29 -4.92
CA ALA A 282 -14.52 -5.19 -5.43
C ALA A 282 -13.02 -5.46 -5.19
N ALA A 283 -12.65 -5.96 -4.01
CA ALA A 283 -11.28 -6.31 -3.69
C ALA A 283 -10.77 -7.52 -4.49
N ALA A 284 -11.62 -8.54 -4.72
CA ALA A 284 -11.28 -9.69 -5.55
C ALA A 284 -11.07 -9.31 -7.03
N LEU A 285 -11.92 -8.43 -7.57
CA LEU A 285 -11.76 -7.91 -8.94
C LEU A 285 -10.50 -7.07 -9.08
N SER A 286 -10.18 -6.22 -8.08
CA SER A 286 -8.91 -5.49 -8.05
C SER A 286 -7.71 -6.43 -8.11
N SER A 287 -7.69 -7.47 -7.26
CA SER A 287 -6.64 -8.49 -7.25
C SER A 287 -6.55 -9.24 -8.60
N PHE A 288 -7.68 -9.67 -9.16
CA PHE A 288 -7.71 -10.43 -10.41
C PHE A 288 -7.24 -9.61 -11.61
N PHE A 289 -7.78 -8.40 -11.80
CA PHE A 289 -7.48 -7.62 -13.01
C PHE A 289 -6.13 -6.91 -12.94
N THR A 290 -5.81 -6.30 -11.80
CA THR A 290 -4.63 -5.43 -11.68
C THR A 290 -3.53 -5.99 -10.78
N GLY A 291 -3.79 -7.08 -10.03
CA GLY A 291 -2.84 -7.60 -9.05
C GLY A 291 -2.72 -6.74 -7.78
N VAL A 292 -3.59 -5.74 -7.59
CA VAL A 292 -3.62 -4.94 -6.35
C VAL A 292 -4.36 -5.73 -5.28
N THR A 293 -3.62 -6.28 -4.33
CA THR A 293 -4.12 -7.23 -3.32
C THR A 293 -4.45 -6.61 -1.98
N GLU A 294 -3.89 -5.43 -1.70
CA GLU A 294 -4.00 -4.74 -0.41
C GLU A 294 -5.46 -4.51 0.05
N PRO A 295 -6.42 -4.15 -0.83
CA PRO A 295 -7.80 -3.98 -0.38
C PRO A 295 -8.39 -5.26 0.24
N LEU A 296 -8.02 -6.42 -0.29
CA LEU A 296 -8.45 -7.70 0.24
C LEU A 296 -7.63 -8.13 1.45
N GLU A 297 -6.31 -8.04 1.37
CA GLU A 297 -5.40 -8.42 2.45
C GLU A 297 -5.65 -7.61 3.72
N PHE A 298 -5.78 -6.29 3.62
CA PHE A 298 -6.09 -5.42 4.75
C PHE A 298 -7.48 -5.68 5.35
N ALA A 299 -8.42 -6.21 4.58
CA ALA A 299 -9.73 -6.55 5.08
C ALA A 299 -9.68 -7.69 6.11
N PHE A 300 -8.71 -8.61 6.03
CA PHE A 300 -8.65 -9.75 6.96
C PHE A 300 -7.37 -9.86 7.78
N MET A 301 -6.23 -9.30 7.35
CA MET A 301 -4.94 -9.52 8.02
C MET A 301 -4.92 -9.10 9.50
N PHE A 302 -5.65 -8.03 9.85
CA PHE A 302 -5.70 -7.55 11.23
C PHE A 302 -6.81 -8.19 12.05
N LEU A 303 -7.84 -8.73 11.39
CA LEU A 303 -8.95 -9.41 12.04
C LEU A 303 -8.63 -10.88 12.28
N ALA A 304 -7.91 -11.50 11.35
CA ALA A 304 -7.57 -12.91 11.35
C ALA A 304 -6.08 -13.14 10.98
N PRO A 305 -5.12 -12.77 11.85
CA PRO A 305 -3.69 -12.86 11.55
C PRO A 305 -3.23 -14.27 11.16
N LEU A 306 -3.86 -15.32 11.71
CA LEU A 306 -3.58 -16.71 11.35
C LEU A 306 -3.85 -16.97 9.86
N LEU A 307 -4.97 -16.48 9.32
CA LEU A 307 -5.26 -16.58 7.89
C LEU A 307 -4.21 -15.85 7.05
N TYR A 308 -3.71 -14.72 7.56
CA TYR A 308 -2.68 -13.97 6.85
C TYR A 308 -1.35 -14.71 6.77
N VAL A 309 -0.93 -15.37 7.85
CA VAL A 309 0.26 -16.23 7.84
C VAL A 309 0.08 -17.40 6.87
N ILE A 310 -1.11 -18.01 6.85
CA ILE A 310 -1.44 -19.09 5.89
C ILE A 310 -1.38 -18.56 4.45
N HIS A 311 -1.91 -17.36 4.19
CA HIS A 311 -1.81 -16.71 2.88
C HIS A 311 -0.34 -16.49 2.47
N ALA A 312 0.51 -16.00 3.37
CA ALA A 312 1.93 -15.82 3.11
C ALA A 312 2.62 -17.16 2.78
N LEU A 313 2.31 -18.23 3.54
CA LEU A 313 2.83 -19.57 3.30
C LEU A 313 2.38 -20.10 1.92
N LEU A 314 1.10 -20.00 1.59
CA LEU A 314 0.58 -20.42 0.30
C LEU A 314 1.21 -19.63 -0.85
N THR A 315 1.49 -18.33 -0.67
CA THR A 315 2.21 -17.55 -1.66
C THR A 315 3.63 -18.06 -1.86
N GLY A 316 4.35 -18.34 -0.79
CA GLY A 316 5.69 -18.95 -0.88
C GLY A 316 5.67 -20.29 -1.62
N ILE A 317 4.72 -21.18 -1.30
CA ILE A 317 4.53 -22.46 -2.00
C ILE A 317 4.25 -22.25 -3.48
N SER A 318 3.40 -21.27 -3.84
CA SER A 318 3.11 -20.96 -5.24
C SER A 318 4.37 -20.56 -6.02
N LEU A 319 5.17 -19.64 -5.45
CA LEU A 319 6.42 -19.22 -6.09
C LEU A 319 7.39 -20.40 -6.25
N ALA A 320 7.56 -21.20 -5.23
CA ALA A 320 8.43 -22.38 -5.29
C ALA A 320 7.96 -23.38 -6.38
N VAL A 321 6.68 -23.74 -6.37
CA VAL A 321 6.11 -24.70 -7.33
C VAL A 321 6.18 -24.18 -8.77
N VAL A 322 5.77 -22.94 -9.02
CA VAL A 322 5.80 -22.37 -10.36
C VAL A 322 7.23 -22.21 -10.87
N SER A 323 8.20 -21.95 -9.97
CA SER A 323 9.61 -21.88 -10.35
C SER A 323 10.17 -23.21 -10.86
N LEU A 324 9.64 -24.35 -10.38
CA LEU A 324 10.03 -25.70 -10.83
C LEU A 324 9.39 -26.09 -12.18
N LEU A 325 8.33 -25.42 -12.58
CA LEU A 325 7.62 -25.70 -13.81
C LEU A 325 8.19 -24.87 -14.98
N PRO A 326 8.08 -25.33 -16.23
CA PRO A 326 8.50 -24.58 -17.40
C PRO A 326 7.48 -23.47 -17.74
N VAL A 327 7.20 -22.60 -16.77
CA VAL A 327 6.21 -21.54 -16.85
C VAL A 327 6.83 -20.23 -16.38
N ARG A 328 6.88 -19.23 -17.26
CA ARG A 328 7.34 -17.87 -16.93
C ARG A 328 6.38 -16.84 -17.49
N ALA A 329 5.88 -16.00 -16.61
CA ALA A 329 5.16 -14.76 -16.91
C ALA A 329 5.70 -13.67 -16.01
N GLY A 330 5.68 -12.45 -16.45
CA GLY A 330 6.20 -11.31 -15.70
C GLY A 330 5.19 -10.17 -15.70
N PHE A 331 5.43 -9.23 -14.82
CA PHE A 331 4.66 -8.01 -14.71
C PHE A 331 5.59 -6.80 -14.67
N ASN A 332 5.07 -5.65 -15.04
CA ASN A 332 5.70 -4.35 -14.81
C ASN A 332 5.19 -3.71 -13.53
N PHE A 333 3.96 -4.05 -13.15
CA PHE A 333 3.33 -3.53 -11.94
C PHE A 333 3.01 -4.65 -10.95
N SER A 334 2.10 -5.58 -11.31
CA SER A 334 1.70 -6.66 -10.42
C SER A 334 1.05 -7.82 -11.17
N ALA A 335 0.93 -8.99 -10.53
CA ALA A 335 0.51 -10.24 -11.15
C ALA A 335 -1.02 -10.34 -11.34
N GLY A 336 -1.60 -9.39 -12.08
CA GLY A 336 -3.00 -9.38 -12.52
C GLY A 336 -3.18 -9.80 -13.97
N LEU A 337 -4.43 -9.90 -14.39
CA LEU A 337 -4.82 -10.30 -15.76
C LEU A 337 -4.19 -9.38 -16.82
N VAL A 338 -4.12 -8.07 -16.56
CA VAL A 338 -3.55 -7.10 -17.49
C VAL A 338 -2.09 -7.43 -17.78
N ASP A 339 -1.25 -7.51 -16.73
CA ASP A 339 0.16 -7.83 -16.89
C ASP A 339 0.39 -9.26 -17.42
N TRP A 340 -0.46 -10.23 -17.01
CA TRP A 340 -0.41 -11.59 -17.56
C TRP A 340 -0.59 -11.60 -19.07
N VAL A 341 -1.62 -10.92 -19.60
CA VAL A 341 -1.85 -10.80 -21.05
C VAL A 341 -0.68 -10.09 -21.72
N LEU A 342 -0.21 -9.00 -21.16
CA LEU A 342 0.90 -8.22 -21.72
C LEU A 342 2.22 -9.01 -21.75
N SER A 343 2.43 -9.90 -20.78
CA SER A 343 3.65 -10.71 -20.68
C SER A 343 3.84 -11.73 -21.82
N PHE A 344 2.79 -12.06 -22.59
CA PHE A 344 2.90 -13.06 -23.66
C PHE A 344 3.92 -12.72 -24.75
N LYS A 345 4.23 -11.45 -24.93
CA LYS A 345 5.22 -10.97 -25.91
C LYS A 345 6.60 -10.68 -25.28
N ALA A 346 6.74 -10.86 -23.96
CA ALA A 346 8.02 -10.63 -23.32
C ALA A 346 9.07 -11.64 -23.78
N PRO A 347 10.35 -11.23 -23.97
CA PRO A 347 11.40 -12.10 -24.50
C PRO A 347 11.64 -13.38 -23.70
N PHE A 348 11.39 -13.35 -22.38
CA PHE A 348 11.61 -14.50 -21.50
C PHE A 348 10.32 -15.15 -21.02
N ALA A 349 9.17 -14.82 -21.64
CA ALA A 349 7.91 -15.51 -21.37
C ALA A 349 7.98 -16.99 -21.85
N GLN A 350 7.49 -17.88 -21.00
CA GLN A 350 7.47 -19.31 -21.30
C GLN A 350 6.14 -19.91 -20.84
N ASN A 351 5.38 -20.47 -21.77
CA ASN A 351 4.11 -21.15 -21.51
C ASN A 351 3.15 -20.44 -20.52
N PRO A 352 2.90 -19.12 -20.62
CA PRO A 352 2.12 -18.38 -19.63
C PRO A 352 0.67 -18.88 -19.51
N LEU A 353 0.12 -19.56 -20.52
CA LEU A 353 -1.21 -20.18 -20.48
C LEU A 353 -1.35 -21.26 -19.41
N LEU A 354 -0.26 -21.94 -19.05
CA LEU A 354 -0.29 -22.96 -17.98
C LEU A 354 -0.59 -22.36 -16.59
N LEU A 355 -0.44 -21.06 -16.42
CA LEU A 355 -0.83 -20.39 -15.18
C LEU A 355 -2.35 -20.42 -14.93
N ILE A 356 -3.17 -20.59 -15.97
CA ILE A 356 -4.64 -20.71 -15.81
C ILE A 356 -5.03 -21.99 -15.05
N PRO A 357 -4.71 -23.21 -15.53
CA PRO A 357 -5.06 -24.42 -14.79
C PRO A 357 -4.40 -24.46 -13.40
N ILE A 358 -3.14 -24.00 -13.27
CA ILE A 358 -2.47 -23.88 -11.96
C ILE A 358 -3.26 -22.93 -11.06
N GLY A 359 -3.67 -21.77 -11.58
CA GLY A 359 -4.45 -20.78 -10.85
C GLY A 359 -5.80 -21.30 -10.39
N VAL A 360 -6.53 -22.03 -11.25
CA VAL A 360 -7.82 -22.64 -10.87
C VAL A 360 -7.65 -23.60 -9.70
N VAL A 361 -6.64 -24.46 -9.75
CA VAL A 361 -6.31 -25.36 -8.63
C VAL A 361 -5.98 -24.56 -7.37
N TYR A 362 -5.20 -23.48 -7.54
CA TYR A 362 -4.83 -22.61 -6.43
C TYR A 362 -6.03 -21.89 -5.82
N GLY A 363 -6.95 -21.40 -6.64
CA GLY A 363 -8.20 -20.78 -6.20
C GLY A 363 -9.07 -21.75 -5.39
N ALA A 364 -9.20 -22.99 -5.85
CA ALA A 364 -9.92 -24.04 -5.12
C ALA A 364 -9.22 -24.37 -3.79
N LEU A 365 -7.89 -24.45 -3.77
CA LEU A 365 -7.08 -24.69 -2.56
C LEU A 365 -7.27 -23.55 -1.55
N TYR A 366 -7.16 -22.29 -1.98
CA TYR A 366 -7.40 -21.14 -1.12
C TYR A 366 -8.82 -21.13 -0.54
N TYR A 367 -9.81 -21.39 -1.39
CA TYR A 367 -11.20 -21.47 -0.94
C TYR A 367 -11.38 -22.55 0.15
N ALA A 368 -10.85 -23.75 -0.09
CA ALA A 368 -11.00 -24.86 0.85
C ALA A 368 -10.28 -24.59 2.18
N ILE A 369 -9.02 -24.13 2.12
CA ILE A 369 -8.23 -23.85 3.32
C ILE A 369 -8.83 -22.69 4.12
N PHE A 370 -9.16 -21.57 3.45
CA PHE A 370 -9.74 -20.41 4.13
C PHE A 370 -11.07 -20.76 4.76
N ARG A 371 -11.96 -21.44 4.03
CA ARG A 371 -13.25 -21.87 4.57
C ARG A 371 -13.08 -22.78 5.80
N PHE A 372 -12.19 -23.77 5.71
CA PHE A 372 -11.91 -24.68 6.82
C PHE A 372 -11.35 -23.95 8.05
N VAL A 373 -10.36 -23.11 7.87
CA VAL A 373 -9.69 -22.39 8.96
C VAL A 373 -10.65 -21.38 9.60
N ILE A 374 -11.41 -20.62 8.80
CA ILE A 374 -12.40 -19.66 9.30
C ILE A 374 -13.44 -20.36 10.16
N THR A 375 -13.98 -21.48 9.70
CA THR A 375 -15.05 -22.19 10.42
C THR A 375 -14.51 -22.94 11.64
N LYS A 376 -13.34 -23.58 11.53
CA LYS A 376 -12.75 -24.37 12.62
C LYS A 376 -12.32 -23.52 13.81
N PHE A 377 -11.76 -22.33 13.55
CA PHE A 377 -11.21 -21.44 14.57
C PHE A 377 -12.12 -20.24 14.86
N ASP A 378 -13.32 -20.22 14.30
CA ASP A 378 -14.29 -19.10 14.39
C ASP A 378 -13.65 -17.73 14.16
N LEU A 379 -12.80 -17.63 13.10
CA LEU A 379 -12.07 -16.42 12.86
C LEU A 379 -12.99 -15.28 12.40
N LYS A 380 -12.69 -14.09 12.89
CA LYS A 380 -13.42 -12.87 12.52
C LYS A 380 -12.85 -12.36 11.18
N THR A 381 -13.62 -12.56 10.12
CA THR A 381 -13.35 -12.05 8.77
C THR A 381 -14.46 -11.09 8.38
N PRO A 382 -14.35 -10.34 7.25
CA PRO A 382 -15.42 -9.48 6.80
C PRO A 382 -16.79 -10.20 6.76
N GLY A 383 -17.76 -9.67 7.46
CA GLY A 383 -19.10 -10.26 7.63
C GLY A 383 -19.23 -11.29 8.77
N ARG A 384 -18.15 -11.55 9.53
CA ARG A 384 -18.16 -12.42 10.73
C ARG A 384 -17.78 -11.69 12.02
N GLU A 385 -17.70 -10.38 12.00
CA GLU A 385 -17.44 -9.58 13.19
C GLU A 385 -18.55 -9.83 14.23
N ASP A 386 -18.24 -9.60 15.51
CA ASP A 386 -19.21 -9.78 16.58
C ASP A 386 -20.38 -8.82 16.43
N ASP A 387 -21.60 -9.32 16.68
CA ASP A 387 -22.83 -8.54 16.55
C ASP A 387 -22.89 -7.52 17.69
N GLU A 388 -22.75 -6.25 17.36
CA GLU A 388 -23.50 -5.21 18.04
C GLU A 388 -24.85 -5.10 17.29
N GLU A 389 -25.96 -5.23 17.96
CA GLU A 389 -27.34 -5.46 17.43
C GLU A 389 -27.85 -4.39 16.43
N GLU A 390 -27.08 -3.34 16.14
CA GLU A 390 -27.53 -2.16 15.39
C GLU A 390 -27.12 -2.12 13.89
N GLU A 391 -26.32 -3.07 13.40
CA GLU A 391 -25.89 -3.03 11.97
C GLU A 391 -26.91 -3.55 10.94
N LYS A 392 -28.11 -3.92 11.38
CA LYS A 392 -29.11 -4.58 10.50
C LYS A 392 -29.68 -3.72 9.37
N LYS A 393 -29.38 -2.41 9.30
CA LYS A 393 -29.80 -1.51 8.20
C LYS A 393 -28.76 -0.43 7.89
N ALA A 394 -27.54 -0.80 7.53
CA ALA A 394 -26.51 0.17 7.14
C ALA A 394 -26.73 0.72 5.72
N VAL A 395 -27.87 1.31 5.46
CA VAL A 395 -28.09 2.14 4.26
C VAL A 395 -28.48 3.51 4.76
N LEU A 396 -27.63 4.50 4.48
CA LEU A 396 -27.97 5.90 4.72
C LEU A 396 -29.27 6.23 3.94
N SER A 397 -30.30 6.61 4.63
CA SER A 397 -31.64 6.88 4.06
C SER A 397 -31.71 8.24 3.35
N ASN A 398 -30.68 9.09 3.52
CA ASN A 398 -30.62 10.44 2.99
C ASN A 398 -29.34 10.62 2.15
N ASP A 399 -29.46 11.18 0.97
CA ASP A 399 -28.34 11.49 0.07
C ASP A 399 -27.82 12.95 0.23
N ASP A 400 -28.43 13.75 1.09
CA ASP A 400 -27.89 15.04 1.50
C ASP A 400 -26.82 14.86 2.58
N PHE A 401 -25.59 14.62 2.13
CA PHE A 401 -24.47 14.35 3.01
C PHE A 401 -24.09 15.52 3.91
N THR A 402 -24.39 16.76 3.47
CA THR A 402 -24.15 17.96 4.27
C THR A 402 -25.12 18.06 5.44
N ALA A 403 -26.41 17.79 5.20
CA ALA A 403 -27.42 17.75 6.26
C ALA A 403 -27.14 16.62 7.24
N VAL A 404 -26.77 15.41 6.76
CA VAL A 404 -26.37 14.28 7.59
C VAL A 404 -25.18 14.63 8.47
N ALA A 405 -24.13 15.22 7.89
CA ALA A 405 -22.94 15.62 8.63
C ALA A 405 -23.25 16.69 9.70
N ALA A 406 -24.11 17.67 9.39
CA ALA A 406 -24.53 18.71 10.33
C ALA A 406 -25.26 18.14 11.55
N ILE A 407 -26.22 17.22 11.33
CA ILE A 407 -26.96 16.55 12.41
C ILE A 407 -26.02 15.72 13.28
N ILE A 408 -25.07 14.98 12.67
CA ILE A 408 -24.09 14.20 13.42
C ILE A 408 -23.19 15.12 14.25
N LEU A 409 -22.71 16.23 13.68
CA LEU A 409 -21.83 17.19 14.35
C LEU A 409 -22.50 17.82 15.56
N GLU A 410 -23.77 18.18 15.44
CA GLU A 410 -24.56 18.69 16.54
C GLU A 410 -24.82 17.62 17.59
N GLY A 411 -25.12 16.39 17.16
CA GLY A 411 -25.37 15.24 18.04
C GLY A 411 -24.14 14.76 18.83
N VAL A 412 -22.90 15.03 18.37
CA VAL A 412 -21.68 14.74 19.14
C VAL A 412 -21.25 15.89 20.06
N GLY A 413 -22.06 16.95 20.16
CA GLY A 413 -21.80 18.10 21.04
C GLY A 413 -21.00 19.22 20.37
N GLY A 414 -21.03 19.29 19.03
CA GLY A 414 -20.40 20.35 18.24
C GLY A 414 -18.88 20.18 18.02
N PRO A 415 -18.28 21.08 17.22
CA PRO A 415 -16.86 21.00 16.86
C PRO A 415 -15.91 21.12 18.07
N GLU A 416 -16.32 21.83 19.11
CA GLU A 416 -15.50 22.02 20.31
C GLU A 416 -15.31 20.72 21.12
N ASN A 417 -16.24 19.77 20.98
CA ASN A 417 -16.16 18.45 21.63
C ASN A 417 -15.28 17.45 20.88
N LEU A 418 -14.85 17.76 19.67
CA LEU A 418 -14.02 16.88 18.84
C LEU A 418 -12.52 17.05 19.13
N THR A 419 -11.79 15.94 19.15
CA THR A 419 -10.33 15.89 19.20
C THR A 419 -9.73 15.27 17.96
N SER A 420 -10.45 14.31 17.31
CA SER A 420 -10.02 13.70 16.07
C SER A 420 -11.24 13.28 15.25
N ILE A 421 -11.11 13.36 13.91
CA ILE A 421 -12.13 12.95 12.93
C ILE A 421 -11.45 12.02 11.93
N ASP A 422 -11.84 10.74 11.95
CA ASP A 422 -11.40 9.73 11.00
C ASP A 422 -12.60 8.92 10.51
N ASN A 423 -12.41 8.09 9.49
CA ASN A 423 -13.41 7.15 9.04
C ASN A 423 -12.76 5.84 8.57
N CYS A 424 -13.49 4.76 8.69
CA CYS A 424 -13.21 3.51 7.98
C CYS A 424 -14.18 3.37 6.79
N ILE A 425 -14.24 2.20 6.19
CA ILE A 425 -15.05 1.94 4.98
C ILE A 425 -16.56 2.16 5.22
N THR A 426 -17.03 2.02 6.47
CA THR A 426 -18.47 2.07 6.82
C THR A 426 -18.80 2.99 7.98
N ARG A 427 -17.81 3.48 8.72
CA ARG A 427 -18.05 4.22 9.98
C ARG A 427 -17.26 5.51 10.02
N LEU A 428 -17.92 6.59 10.44
CA LEU A 428 -17.27 7.81 10.89
C LEU A 428 -16.75 7.57 12.31
N ARG A 429 -15.46 7.79 12.55
CA ARG A 429 -14.79 7.58 13.83
C ARG A 429 -14.40 8.93 14.42
N LEU A 430 -14.94 9.24 15.57
CA LEU A 430 -14.76 10.52 16.23
C LEU A 430 -14.08 10.29 17.59
N GLU A 431 -13.05 11.04 17.90
CA GLU A 431 -12.56 11.18 19.26
C GLU A 431 -13.15 12.46 19.86
N ILE A 432 -13.64 12.36 21.09
CA ILE A 432 -14.36 13.43 21.78
C ILE A 432 -13.75 13.72 23.14
N LYS A 433 -13.96 14.94 23.63
CA LYS A 433 -13.51 15.38 24.96
C LYS A 433 -14.45 14.94 26.06
N ASP A 434 -15.76 15.10 25.82
CA ASP A 434 -16.82 14.88 26.79
C ASP A 434 -17.94 14.03 26.21
N TYR A 435 -18.06 12.79 26.69
CA TYR A 435 -19.06 11.83 26.24
C TYR A 435 -20.49 12.16 26.69
N THR A 436 -20.65 13.00 27.71
CA THR A 436 -21.96 13.40 28.23
C THR A 436 -22.71 14.32 27.26
N LYS A 437 -21.98 14.99 26.37
CA LYS A 437 -22.54 15.85 25.33
C LYS A 437 -23.05 15.10 24.10
N VAL A 438 -22.89 13.78 24.06
CA VAL A 438 -23.29 12.99 22.90
C VAL A 438 -24.76 12.58 22.99
N ASP A 439 -25.55 13.08 22.08
CA ASP A 439 -26.96 12.73 21.88
C ASP A 439 -27.11 11.71 20.75
N GLU A 440 -27.21 10.45 21.13
CA GLU A 440 -27.38 9.34 20.17
C GLU A 440 -28.69 9.39 19.40
N LYS A 441 -29.78 9.88 20.04
CA LYS A 441 -31.08 10.00 19.39
C LYS A 441 -31.00 11.01 18.23
N LYS A 442 -30.31 12.13 18.47
CA LYS A 442 -30.07 13.13 17.45
C LYS A 442 -29.19 12.59 16.33
N ILE A 443 -28.10 11.88 16.64
CA ILE A 443 -27.25 11.26 15.61
C ILE A 443 -28.06 10.25 14.77
N LYS A 444 -28.88 9.44 15.40
CA LYS A 444 -29.75 8.46 14.71
C LYS A 444 -30.80 9.13 13.82
N SER A 445 -31.27 10.34 14.15
CA SER A 445 -32.22 11.09 13.31
C SER A 445 -31.62 11.50 11.94
N ALA A 446 -30.30 11.49 11.79
CA ALA A 446 -29.64 11.70 10.50
C ALA A 446 -29.83 10.52 9.51
N GLY A 447 -30.55 9.48 9.89
CA GLY A 447 -30.76 8.30 9.05
C GLY A 447 -29.57 7.32 9.01
N VAL A 448 -28.66 7.43 9.97
CA VAL A 448 -27.52 6.53 10.11
C VAL A 448 -27.95 5.20 10.72
N ALA A 449 -27.18 4.14 10.43
CA ALA A 449 -27.55 2.79 10.86
C ALA A 449 -27.36 2.55 12.36
N GLY A 450 -26.47 3.30 13.02
CA GLY A 450 -26.24 3.17 14.44
C GLY A 450 -25.10 4.05 14.97
N VAL A 451 -24.99 4.09 16.30
CA VAL A 451 -23.94 4.79 17.03
C VAL A 451 -23.33 3.83 18.05
N ILE A 452 -21.99 3.73 18.04
CA ILE A 452 -21.24 2.88 18.98
C ILE A 452 -20.31 3.78 19.80
N ARG A 453 -20.19 3.50 21.08
CA ARG A 453 -19.27 4.17 22.02
C ARG A 453 -18.22 3.18 22.52
N PRO A 454 -17.09 2.97 21.82
CA PRO A 454 -16.06 2.01 22.24
C PRO A 454 -15.37 2.40 23.54
N SER A 455 -15.37 3.70 23.88
CA SER A 455 -14.81 4.24 25.12
C SER A 455 -15.49 5.56 25.49
N LYS A 456 -15.11 6.12 26.65
CA LYS A 456 -15.57 7.45 27.07
C LYS A 456 -15.04 8.61 26.20
N THR A 457 -14.07 8.35 25.33
CA THR A 457 -13.46 9.34 24.46
C THR A 457 -13.66 9.05 22.98
N ALA A 458 -14.44 8.02 22.60
CA ALA A 458 -14.61 7.63 21.22
C ALA A 458 -16.07 7.35 20.88
N VAL A 459 -16.52 7.87 19.73
CA VAL A 459 -17.83 7.63 19.12
C VAL A 459 -17.64 7.15 17.70
N GLN A 460 -18.36 6.11 17.29
CA GLN A 460 -18.39 5.62 15.92
C GLN A 460 -19.83 5.70 15.40
N VAL A 461 -20.03 6.38 14.29
CA VAL A 461 -21.32 6.48 13.62
C VAL A 461 -21.31 5.57 12.39
N ILE A 462 -22.24 4.62 12.34
CA ILE A 462 -22.35 3.62 11.27
C ILE A 462 -23.16 4.23 10.12
N ILE A 463 -22.48 4.51 9.00
CA ILE A 463 -23.07 5.19 7.83
C ILE A 463 -23.20 4.24 6.63
N GLY A 464 -22.32 3.25 6.54
CA GLY A 464 -22.23 2.36 5.38
C GLY A 464 -21.25 2.87 4.32
N THR A 465 -21.39 2.38 3.09
CA THR A 465 -20.43 2.64 1.99
C THR A 465 -20.32 4.11 1.56
N LYS A 466 -21.28 4.95 1.93
CA LYS A 466 -21.28 6.40 1.66
C LYS A 466 -20.52 7.21 2.71
N VAL A 467 -19.87 6.56 3.67
CA VAL A 467 -19.19 7.22 4.80
C VAL A 467 -18.15 8.26 4.37
N GLN A 468 -17.46 8.05 3.27
CA GLN A 468 -16.44 9.00 2.79
C GLN A 468 -17.05 10.36 2.49
N PHE A 469 -18.19 10.40 1.79
CA PHE A 469 -18.88 11.63 1.44
C PHE A 469 -19.35 12.39 2.69
N VAL A 470 -19.91 11.67 3.67
CA VAL A 470 -20.34 12.28 4.93
C VAL A 470 -19.13 12.76 5.75
N ALA A 471 -18.03 12.01 5.77
CA ALA A 471 -16.82 12.40 6.50
C ALA A 471 -16.18 13.66 5.91
N ASP A 472 -16.19 13.82 4.60
CA ASP A 472 -15.65 15.01 3.93
C ASP A 472 -16.47 16.25 4.28
N GLU A 473 -17.81 16.17 4.23
CA GLU A 473 -18.70 17.24 4.65
C GLU A 473 -18.59 17.53 6.16
N PHE A 474 -18.49 16.48 6.98
CA PHE A 474 -18.32 16.61 8.43
C PHE A 474 -17.03 17.37 8.77
N LYS A 475 -15.91 17.04 8.09
CA LYS A 475 -14.63 17.73 8.27
C LYS A 475 -14.72 19.20 7.86
N LYS A 476 -15.44 19.53 6.78
CA LYS A 476 -15.69 20.94 6.35
C LYS A 476 -16.47 21.71 7.41
N LEU A 477 -17.58 21.15 7.89
CA LEU A 477 -18.43 21.79 8.89
C LEU A 477 -17.71 21.96 10.23
N ALA A 478 -16.90 20.98 10.64
CA ALA A 478 -16.11 21.06 11.87
C ALA A 478 -14.99 22.10 11.82
N LYS A 479 -14.48 22.46 10.63
CA LYS A 479 -13.44 23.48 10.44
C LYS A 479 -13.99 24.92 10.32
N ASN A 480 -15.23 25.08 9.87
CA ASN A 480 -15.83 26.40 9.57
C ASN A 480 -16.45 27.08 10.81
N LYS A 481 -16.22 26.58 11.98
CA LYS A 481 -16.55 27.17 13.28
C LYS A 481 -15.33 27.09 14.20
#